data_b3aee76c1279ed1a402daca418095ecd
#
_entry.id   b3aee76c1279ed1a402daca418095ecd
#
_cell.length_a   1.000
_cell.length_b   1.000
_cell.length_c   1.000
_cell.angle_alpha   90.00
_cell.angle_beta   90.00
_cell.angle_gamma   90.00
#
_symmetry.space_group_name_H-M   'P 1'
#
loop_
_entity.id
_entity.type
_entity.pdbx_description
1 polymer ?
#
loop_
_entity_poly.entity_id
_entity_poly.type
_entity_poly.pdbx_seq_one_letter_code
_entity_poly.pdbx_strand_id
1 'polypeptide(L)'
;MYIDVILTHKNITPQAVERKNCVVIDTLRATSTIITAFAHGCREIVPVKNAATAFRLKRRRAYQDYILAGEREGYCIENFQMGNSPQEYSNDRLKGKGIIF
;
A
#
# COMPACT_ATOMS: atom_id res chain seq x y z
N MET A 1 -12.56 -27.11 -0.74
CA MET A 1 -11.78 -25.85 -0.68
C MET A 1 -10.41 -26.16 -0.11
N TYR A 2 -9.36 -25.72 -0.74
CA TYR A 2 -7.98 -25.87 -0.24
C TYR A 2 -7.50 -24.52 0.27
N ILE A 3 -6.93 -24.48 1.46
CA ILE A 3 -6.37 -23.29 2.09
C ILE A 3 -4.92 -23.57 2.42
N ASP A 4 -4.03 -22.67 2.02
CA ASP A 4 -2.60 -22.70 2.32
C ASP A 4 -2.19 -21.41 3.01
N VAL A 5 -1.19 -21.45 3.89
CA VAL A 5 -0.72 -20.29 4.65
C VAL A 5 0.79 -20.13 4.46
N ILE A 6 1.19 -18.96 3.97
CA ILE A 6 2.59 -18.57 3.83
C ILE A 6 2.90 -17.54 4.91
N LEU A 7 3.71 -17.90 5.89
CA LEU A 7 3.97 -17.07 7.09
C LEU A 7 4.93 -15.91 6.84
N THR A 8 5.66 -15.90 5.74
CA THR A 8 6.61 -14.83 5.41
C THR A 8 6.66 -14.56 3.92
N HIS A 9 6.76 -13.27 3.56
CA HIS A 9 6.91 -12.86 2.16
C HIS A 9 8.13 -13.49 1.46
N LYS A 10 9.14 -13.88 2.21
CA LYS A 10 10.35 -14.54 1.67
C LYS A 10 10.06 -15.89 1.03
N ASN A 11 8.98 -16.54 1.43
CA ASN A 11 8.57 -17.85 0.92
C ASN A 11 7.54 -17.74 -0.21
N ILE A 12 7.17 -16.54 -0.63
CA ILE A 12 6.25 -16.35 -1.76
C ILE A 12 7.01 -16.56 -3.06
N THR A 13 6.58 -17.55 -3.82
CA THR A 13 7.05 -17.78 -5.19
C THR A 13 5.91 -17.59 -6.17
N PRO A 14 6.16 -17.27 -7.45
CA PRO A 14 5.11 -17.19 -8.46
C PRO A 14 4.23 -18.44 -8.49
N GLN A 15 4.81 -19.62 -8.39
CA GLN A 15 4.09 -20.90 -8.40
C GLN A 15 3.18 -21.07 -7.18
N ALA A 16 3.58 -20.53 -6.02
CA ALA A 16 2.78 -20.61 -4.79
C ALA A 16 1.47 -19.84 -4.88
N VAL A 17 1.42 -18.78 -5.71
CA VAL A 17 0.28 -17.86 -5.80
C VAL A 17 -0.45 -17.93 -7.15
N GLU A 18 0.14 -18.58 -8.14
CA GLU A 18 -0.43 -18.68 -9.48
C GLU A 18 -1.82 -19.34 -9.45
N ARG A 19 -2.78 -18.70 -10.12
CA ARG A 19 -4.18 -19.15 -10.21
C ARG A 19 -4.87 -19.35 -8.84
N LYS A 20 -4.42 -18.62 -7.82
CA LYS A 20 -5.02 -18.64 -6.49
C LYS A 20 -5.56 -17.27 -6.10
N ASN A 21 -6.61 -17.26 -5.31
CA ASN A 21 -7.02 -16.05 -4.60
C ASN A 21 -6.12 -15.90 -3.38
N CYS A 22 -5.44 -14.78 -3.27
CA CYS A 22 -4.52 -14.52 -2.17
C CYS A 22 -5.08 -13.44 -1.26
N VAL A 23 -4.97 -13.67 0.04
CA VAL A 23 -5.26 -12.67 1.07
C VAL A 23 -3.95 -12.29 1.74
N VAL A 24 -3.63 -11.00 1.73
CA VAL A 24 -2.45 -10.48 2.42
C VAL A 24 -2.87 -9.93 3.77
N ILE A 25 -2.21 -10.40 4.83
CA ILE A 25 -2.49 -9.99 6.22
C ILE A 25 -1.19 -9.44 6.82
N ASP A 26 -1.16 -8.14 7.04
CA ASP A 26 -0.07 -7.44 7.73
C ASP A 26 -0.70 -6.42 8.70
N THR A 27 -1.09 -6.92 9.86
CA THR A 27 -1.81 -6.12 10.87
C THR A 27 -0.94 -4.98 11.42
N LEU A 28 0.35 -5.20 11.57
CA LEU A 28 1.32 -4.20 12.00
C LEU A 28 2.43 -4.02 10.94
N ARG A 29 2.15 -3.18 9.88
CA ARG A 29 1.11 -2.12 9.90
C ARG A 29 0.37 -1.96 8.58
N ALA A 30 0.85 -2.51 7.45
CA ALA A 30 0.37 -2.15 6.12
C ALA A 30 -1.14 -2.35 5.94
N THR A 31 -1.68 -3.50 6.32
CA THR A 31 -3.12 -3.76 6.17
C THR A 31 -3.96 -2.81 7.01
N SER A 32 -3.56 -2.53 8.25
CA SER A 32 -4.27 -1.57 9.12
C SER A 32 -4.25 -0.16 8.53
N THR A 33 -3.13 0.26 7.97
CA THR A 33 -2.99 1.55 7.27
C THR A 33 -3.91 1.64 6.06
N ILE A 34 -3.93 0.60 5.22
CA ILE A 34 -4.78 0.52 4.03
C ILE A 34 -6.27 0.59 4.40
N ILE A 35 -6.69 -0.17 5.40
CA ILE A 35 -8.08 -0.16 5.87
C ILE A 35 -8.46 1.23 6.40
N THR A 36 -7.59 1.86 7.18
CA THR A 36 -7.82 3.21 7.69
C THR A 36 -7.96 4.23 6.57
N ALA A 37 -7.10 4.15 5.54
CA ALA A 37 -7.19 5.02 4.37
C ALA A 37 -8.54 4.92 3.67
N PHE A 38 -9.02 3.70 3.42
CA PHE A 38 -10.34 3.50 2.80
C PHE A 38 -11.49 3.97 3.71
N ALA A 39 -11.41 3.74 5.03
CA ALA A 39 -12.41 4.22 5.98
C ALA A 39 -12.52 5.75 5.98
N HIS A 40 -11.46 6.48 5.63
CA HIS A 40 -11.43 7.94 5.52
C HIS A 40 -11.57 8.46 4.08
N GLY A 41 -12.12 7.63 3.20
CA GLY A 41 -12.55 8.05 1.86
C GLY A 41 -11.46 8.06 0.79
N CYS A 42 -10.36 7.36 0.98
CA CYS A 42 -9.42 7.08 -0.07
C CYS A 42 -10.14 6.36 -1.23
N ARG A 43 -9.92 6.82 -2.46
CA ARG A 43 -10.58 6.28 -3.65
C ARG A 43 -10.01 4.93 -4.06
N GLU A 44 -8.70 4.82 -4.04
CA GLU A 44 -7.96 3.61 -4.43
C GLU A 44 -6.52 3.65 -3.92
N ILE A 45 -5.92 2.48 -3.82
CA ILE A 45 -4.50 2.32 -3.47
C ILE A 45 -3.82 1.51 -4.55
N VAL A 46 -2.73 2.04 -5.09
CA VAL A 46 -1.88 1.40 -6.10
C VAL A 46 -0.61 0.91 -5.43
N PRO A 47 -0.49 -0.40 -5.17
CA PRO A 47 0.72 -0.95 -4.55
C PRO A 47 1.88 -0.95 -5.54
N VAL A 48 3.06 -0.61 -5.05
CA VAL A 48 4.29 -0.63 -5.84
C VAL A 48 5.42 -1.30 -5.08
N LYS A 49 6.35 -1.89 -5.83
CA LYS A 49 7.46 -2.64 -5.25
C LYS A 49 8.50 -1.76 -4.55
N ASN A 50 8.68 -0.52 -5.03
CA ASN A 50 9.74 0.37 -4.54
C ASN A 50 9.47 1.84 -4.87
N ALA A 51 10.19 2.73 -4.18
CA ALA A 51 10.06 4.18 -4.33
C ALA A 51 10.30 4.68 -5.78
N ALA A 52 11.26 4.09 -6.49
CA ALA A 52 11.53 4.49 -7.88
C ALA A 52 10.30 4.27 -8.79
N THR A 53 9.58 3.17 -8.60
CA THR A 53 8.33 2.89 -9.31
C THR A 53 7.24 3.88 -8.88
N ALA A 54 7.15 4.21 -7.59
CA ALA A 54 6.20 5.20 -7.10
C ALA A 54 6.42 6.58 -7.76
N PHE A 55 7.65 7.07 -7.78
CA PHE A 55 7.98 8.34 -8.43
C PHE A 55 7.71 8.32 -9.94
N ARG A 56 7.99 7.21 -10.62
CA ARG A 56 7.70 7.06 -12.05
C ARG A 56 6.21 7.13 -12.35
N LEU A 57 5.37 6.47 -11.52
CA LEU A 57 3.92 6.53 -11.65
C LEU A 57 3.40 7.94 -11.37
N LYS A 58 3.87 8.59 -10.32
CA LYS A 58 3.46 9.94 -9.92
C LYS A 58 3.64 10.97 -11.04
N ARG A 59 4.62 10.78 -11.93
CA ARG A 59 4.86 11.67 -13.10
C ARG A 59 3.82 11.51 -14.20
N ARG A 60 3.07 10.42 -14.22
CA ARG A 60 2.03 10.20 -15.23
C ARG A 60 0.82 11.05 -14.91
N ARG A 61 0.19 11.64 -15.94
CA ARG A 61 -0.99 12.51 -15.80
C ARG A 61 -2.10 11.88 -14.95
N ALA A 62 -2.33 10.58 -15.12
CA ALA A 62 -3.37 9.85 -14.39
C ALA A 62 -3.14 9.77 -12.87
N TYR A 63 -1.91 10.00 -12.38
CA TYR A 63 -1.53 9.84 -10.99
C TYR A 63 -1.02 11.13 -10.33
N GLN A 64 -1.19 12.29 -10.98
CA GLN A 64 -0.65 13.56 -10.47
C GLN A 64 -1.32 14.01 -9.16
N ASP A 65 -2.57 13.65 -8.91
CA ASP A 65 -3.30 13.97 -7.68
C ASP A 65 -3.13 12.91 -6.57
N TYR A 66 -2.44 11.81 -6.85
CA TYR A 66 -2.21 10.76 -5.87
C TYR A 66 -1.20 11.16 -4.81
N ILE A 67 -1.36 10.64 -3.62
CA ILE A 67 -0.44 10.79 -2.50
C ILE A 67 0.60 9.68 -2.57
N LEU A 68 1.87 10.03 -2.42
CA LEU A 68 2.93 9.05 -2.22
C LEU A 68 2.99 8.68 -0.74
N ALA A 69 2.85 7.41 -0.45
CA ALA A 69 2.85 6.89 0.90
C ALA A 69 3.65 5.59 1.00
N GLY A 70 4.22 5.34 2.15
CA GLY A 70 4.99 4.13 2.39
C GLY A 70 6.14 4.35 3.36
N GLU A 71 6.79 3.24 3.71
CA GLU A 71 7.87 3.24 4.67
C GLU A 71 9.10 2.46 4.17
N ARG A 72 10.23 2.76 4.81
CA ARG A 72 11.43 1.93 4.79
C ARG A 72 12.00 1.89 6.21
N GLU A 73 12.17 0.68 6.74
CA GLU A 73 12.68 0.47 8.10
C GLU A 73 11.90 1.22 9.19
N GLY A 74 10.57 1.36 9.01
CA GLY A 74 9.68 2.04 9.94
C GLY A 74 9.55 3.56 9.74
N TYR A 75 10.34 4.16 8.84
CA TYR A 75 10.34 5.59 8.58
C TYR A 75 9.68 5.92 7.24
N CYS A 76 9.03 7.09 7.19
CA CYS A 76 8.52 7.62 5.93
C CYS A 76 9.64 7.74 4.89
N ILE A 77 9.37 7.30 3.68
CA ILE A 77 10.33 7.39 2.57
C ILE A 77 10.56 8.87 2.24
N GLU A 78 11.81 9.23 1.99
CA GLU A 78 12.17 10.59 1.59
C GLU A 78 11.36 11.08 0.39
N ASN A 79 10.84 12.29 0.47
CA ASN A 79 9.94 12.92 -0.51
C ASN A 79 8.57 12.23 -0.68
N PHE A 80 8.18 11.32 0.21
CA PHE A 80 6.79 10.87 0.32
C PHE A 80 6.02 11.77 1.28
N GLN A 81 4.71 11.88 1.07
CA GLN A 81 3.83 12.73 1.89
C GLN A 81 3.37 12.04 3.17
N MET A 82 3.35 10.70 3.19
CA MET A 82 2.85 9.90 4.31
C MET A 82 3.70 8.65 4.51
N GLY A 83 3.85 8.24 5.75
CA GLY A 83 4.52 7.00 6.13
C GLY A 83 3.58 5.79 6.07
N ASN A 84 3.73 4.88 7.03
CA ASN A 84 2.89 3.69 7.18
C ASN A 84 2.26 3.60 8.59
N SER A 85 1.94 4.73 9.20
CA SER A 85 1.20 4.77 10.46
C SER A 85 -0.29 4.98 10.17
N PRO A 86 -1.20 4.11 10.64
CA PRO A 86 -2.64 4.31 10.45
C PRO A 86 -3.14 5.69 10.89
N GLN A 87 -2.52 6.28 11.92
CA GLN A 87 -2.88 7.60 12.42
C GLN A 87 -2.70 8.72 11.38
N GLU A 88 -1.73 8.58 10.47
CA GLU A 88 -1.52 9.55 9.40
C GLU A 88 -2.68 9.56 8.39
N TYR A 89 -3.45 8.46 8.33
CA TYR A 89 -4.51 8.23 7.36
C TYR A 89 -5.92 8.54 7.89
N SER A 90 -6.02 8.98 9.13
CA SER A 90 -7.29 9.30 9.79
C SER A 90 -7.69 10.77 9.63
N ASN A 91 -7.64 11.31 8.42
CA ASN A 91 -7.99 12.71 8.15
C ASN A 91 -8.62 12.93 6.78
N ASP A 92 -9.25 14.08 6.60
CA ASP A 92 -9.97 14.44 5.38
C ASP A 92 -9.08 14.66 4.14
N ARG A 93 -7.75 14.69 4.32
CA ARG A 93 -6.80 14.86 3.20
C ARG A 93 -6.89 13.71 2.19
N LEU A 94 -7.41 12.55 2.61
CA LEU A 94 -7.51 11.35 1.79
C LEU A 94 -8.81 11.28 0.98
N LYS A 95 -9.80 12.08 1.35
CA LYS A 95 -11.13 12.00 0.73
C LYS A 95 -11.06 12.21 -0.79
N GLY A 96 -11.46 11.19 -1.53
CA GLY A 96 -11.42 11.18 -2.98
C GLY A 96 -10.03 11.09 -3.61
N LYS A 97 -8.95 10.96 -2.81
CA LYS A 97 -7.57 10.83 -3.32
C LYS A 97 -7.21 9.38 -3.61
N GLY A 98 -6.35 9.18 -4.59
CA GLY A 98 -5.63 7.93 -4.76
C GLY A 98 -4.31 7.95 -3.97
N ILE A 99 -3.80 6.78 -3.62
CA ILE A 99 -2.52 6.60 -2.93
C ILE A 99 -1.66 5.65 -3.75
N ILE A 100 -0.39 5.98 -3.94
CA ILE A 100 0.65 5.06 -4.40
C ILE A 100 1.42 4.63 -3.16
N PHE A 101 1.34 3.31 -2.86
CA PHE A 101 1.80 2.75 -1.58
C PHE A 101 2.81 1.62 -1.76
#